data_072449b75b0f8705e3017ef853036c3c
#
_entry.id   072449b75b0f8705e3017ef853036c3c
#
_cell.length_a   1.000
_cell.length_b   1.000
_cell.length_c   1.000
_cell.angle_alpha   90.00
_cell.angle_beta   90.00
_cell.angle_gamma   90.00
#
_symmetry.space_group_name_H-M   'P 1'
#
loop_
_entity.id
_entity.type
_entity.pdbx_description
1 polymer ?
#
loop_
_entity_poly.entity_id
_entity_poly.type
_entity_poly.pdbx_seq_one_letter_code
_entity_poly.pdbx_strand_id
1 'polypeptide(L)'
;MTIRFGKIACALFPTIALFAMSSQTMASTLNQNVSWTIDRTGTTAKYRVVAYGDSIYAGYNGSTTNAAKYSAPTIESEYLSSLWNADIESVRRTKSGAVASDVYNNKIVAEKSYMQAASTRVVTFEMCGNDGLQARSSFKGQTGTCNYSVLT
;
A
#
# COMPACT_ATOMS: atom_id res chain seq x y z
N MET A 1 11.51 -52.22 43.46
CA MET A 1 11.62 -50.77 43.32
C MET A 1 11.04 -50.37 41.97
N THR A 2 9.77 -49.96 41.97
CA THR A 2 8.99 -49.76 40.74
C THR A 2 8.89 -48.26 40.48
N ILE A 3 9.51 -47.79 39.42
CA ILE A 3 9.49 -46.38 39.02
C ILE A 3 8.26 -46.16 38.12
N ARG A 4 7.28 -45.32 38.60
CA ARG A 4 6.15 -44.90 37.81
C ARG A 4 6.50 -43.64 37.03
N PHE A 5 6.48 -43.73 35.71
CA PHE A 5 6.60 -42.58 34.82
C PHE A 5 5.23 -41.85 34.76
N GLY A 6 5.21 -40.62 35.23
CA GLY A 6 4.03 -39.74 35.11
C GLY A 6 3.91 -39.27 33.65
N LYS A 7 2.68 -39.30 33.13
CA LYS A 7 2.32 -38.77 31.82
C LYS A 7 2.43 -37.23 31.85
N ILE A 8 3.36 -36.68 31.11
CA ILE A 8 3.41 -35.24 30.83
C ILE A 8 2.40 -34.97 29.73
N ALA A 9 1.30 -34.31 30.08
CA ALA A 9 0.35 -33.79 29.09
C ALA A 9 0.96 -32.56 28.39
N CYS A 10 1.28 -32.73 27.14
CA CYS A 10 1.65 -31.61 26.27
C CYS A 10 0.40 -30.76 26.03
N ALA A 11 0.29 -29.62 26.70
CA ALA A 11 -0.71 -28.61 26.38
C ALA A 11 -0.23 -27.89 25.11
N LEU A 12 -0.82 -28.25 23.97
CA LEU A 12 -0.65 -27.52 22.72
C LEU A 12 -1.36 -26.16 22.86
N PHE A 13 -0.59 -25.12 22.85
CA PHE A 13 -1.08 -23.74 22.84
C PHE A 13 -1.71 -23.39 21.48
N PRO A 14 -2.95 -22.89 21.43
CA PRO A 14 -3.52 -22.33 20.21
C PRO A 14 -3.17 -20.84 20.15
N THR A 15 -1.92 -20.51 19.81
CA THR A 15 -1.48 -19.11 19.74
C THR A 15 -1.21 -18.62 18.31
N ILE A 16 -1.52 -19.41 17.29
CA ILE A 16 -1.19 -19.04 15.89
C ILE A 16 -2.35 -18.37 15.14
N ALA A 17 -3.58 -18.43 15.67
CA ALA A 17 -4.76 -17.87 14.96
C ALA A 17 -4.97 -16.36 15.14
N LEU A 18 -4.28 -15.71 16.09
CA LEU A 18 -4.52 -14.28 16.39
C LEU A 18 -3.72 -13.30 15.51
N PHE A 19 -2.65 -13.75 14.84
CA PHE A 19 -1.79 -12.86 14.05
C PHE A 19 -2.27 -12.60 12.62
N ALA A 20 -3.16 -13.44 12.09
CA ALA A 20 -3.66 -13.27 10.71
C ALA A 20 -4.83 -12.26 10.62
N MET A 21 -5.52 -11.96 11.71
CA MET A 21 -6.66 -11.03 11.70
C MET A 21 -6.28 -9.56 11.91
N SER A 22 -5.09 -9.28 12.44
CA SER A 22 -4.68 -7.89 12.72
C SER A 22 -4.20 -7.12 11.48
N SER A 23 -3.75 -7.81 10.44
CA SER A 23 -3.23 -7.16 9.23
C SER A 23 -4.31 -6.59 8.31
N GLN A 24 -5.50 -7.16 8.30
CA GLN A 24 -6.59 -6.66 7.45
C GLN A 24 -7.30 -5.43 8.03
N THR A 25 -7.38 -5.30 9.34
CA THR A 25 -7.96 -4.12 10.00
C THR A 25 -7.07 -2.89 9.94
N MET A 26 -5.75 -3.07 9.88
CA MET A 26 -4.81 -1.95 9.80
C MET A 26 -4.83 -1.25 8.43
N ALA A 27 -5.04 -2.00 7.35
CA ALA A 27 -5.10 -1.42 6.00
C ALA A 27 -6.33 -0.52 5.81
N SER A 28 -7.41 -0.73 6.54
CA SER A 28 -8.64 0.07 6.44
C SER A 28 -8.53 1.45 7.09
N THR A 29 -7.55 1.67 7.96
CA THR A 29 -7.33 2.95 8.66
C THR A 29 -6.37 3.89 7.94
N LEU A 30 -5.72 3.45 6.86
CA LEU A 30 -4.85 4.29 6.06
C LEU A 30 -5.67 5.33 5.29
N ASN A 31 -5.21 6.57 5.33
CA ASN A 31 -5.75 7.64 4.50
C ASN A 31 -5.36 7.41 3.03
N GLN A 32 -6.15 6.62 2.32
CA GLN A 32 -5.83 6.17 0.97
C GLN A 32 -6.08 7.25 -0.10
N ASN A 33 -7.07 8.11 0.14
CA ASN A 33 -7.48 9.14 -0.81
C ASN A 33 -7.42 10.49 -0.10
N VAL A 34 -6.29 11.17 -0.21
CA VAL A 34 -6.07 12.47 0.43
C VAL A 34 -5.42 13.44 -0.53
N SER A 35 -5.62 14.73 -0.29
CA SER A 35 -4.80 15.79 -0.86
C SER A 35 -4.37 16.75 0.24
N TRP A 36 -3.16 17.27 0.13
CA TRP A 36 -2.62 18.28 1.04
C TRP A 36 -1.65 19.19 0.29
N THR A 37 -1.41 20.36 0.84
CA THR A 37 -0.44 21.29 0.29
C THR A 37 0.88 21.16 1.04
N ILE A 38 1.96 21.04 0.28
CA ILE A 38 3.31 21.27 0.77
C ILE A 38 3.60 22.74 0.57
N ASP A 39 3.55 23.46 1.66
CA ASP A 39 3.72 24.90 1.70
C ASP A 39 5.21 25.25 1.80
N ARG A 40 5.70 25.96 0.82
CA ARG A 40 7.07 26.46 0.76
C ARG A 40 7.13 27.97 0.64
N THR A 41 6.19 28.57 -0.09
CA THR A 41 6.21 29.98 -0.43
C THR A 41 5.09 30.77 0.25
N GLY A 42 4.18 30.08 0.95
CA GLY A 42 3.02 30.69 1.59
C GLY A 42 1.95 31.18 0.62
N THR A 43 1.96 30.69 -0.61
CA THR A 43 0.99 31.06 -1.65
C THR A 43 0.03 29.91 -1.94
N THR A 44 -0.93 30.11 -2.83
CA THR A 44 -1.78 29.03 -3.32
C THR A 44 -0.93 28.00 -4.08
N ALA A 45 -1.18 26.71 -3.86
CA ALA A 45 -0.44 25.64 -4.52
C ALA A 45 -0.46 25.81 -6.05
N LYS A 46 0.72 25.93 -6.63
CA LYS A 46 0.92 26.27 -8.05
C LYS A 46 0.94 25.04 -8.94
N TYR A 47 1.47 23.94 -8.43
CA TYR A 47 1.61 22.69 -9.15
C TYR A 47 0.96 21.55 -8.38
N ARG A 48 0.61 20.49 -9.11
CA ARG A 48 0.03 19.28 -8.55
C ARG A 48 0.90 18.08 -8.89
N VAL A 49 1.08 17.21 -7.91
CA VAL A 49 1.64 15.86 -8.04
C VAL A 49 0.55 14.87 -7.70
N VAL A 50 0.31 13.90 -8.57
CA VAL A 50 -0.74 12.90 -8.39
C VAL A 50 -0.11 11.52 -8.30
N ALA A 51 -0.43 10.76 -7.28
CA ALA A 51 0.06 9.41 -7.06
C ALA A 51 -1.10 8.41 -7.02
N TYR A 52 -1.05 7.41 -7.89
CA TYR A 52 -1.98 6.29 -7.90
C TYR A 52 -1.26 5.02 -7.49
N GLY A 53 -1.87 4.21 -6.64
CA GLY A 53 -1.21 2.99 -6.21
C GLY A 53 -2.02 2.17 -5.21
N ASP A 54 -1.35 1.20 -4.63
CA ASP A 54 -1.89 0.33 -3.60
C ASP A 54 -1.52 0.79 -2.17
N SER A 55 -1.38 -0.15 -1.25
CA SER A 55 -1.06 0.13 0.15
C SER A 55 0.35 0.72 0.34
N ILE A 56 1.28 0.44 -0.55
CA ILE A 56 2.65 0.96 -0.46
C ILE A 56 2.63 2.49 -0.65
N TYR A 57 1.94 2.96 -1.68
CA TYR A 57 1.76 4.39 -1.91
C TYR A 57 0.85 5.04 -0.86
N ALA A 58 -0.08 4.29 -0.26
CA ALA A 58 -0.82 4.75 0.92
C ALA A 58 0.09 4.95 2.14
N GLY A 59 1.33 4.45 2.11
CA GLY A 59 2.31 4.54 3.18
C GLY A 59 2.23 3.39 4.17
N TYR A 60 1.72 2.23 3.73
CA TYR A 60 1.72 1.04 4.57
C TYR A 60 3.13 0.51 4.76
N ASN A 61 3.54 0.35 6.01
CA ASN A 61 4.85 -0.18 6.39
C ASN A 61 4.76 -1.45 7.27
N GLY A 62 3.59 -2.08 7.31
CA GLY A 62 3.36 -3.29 8.10
C GLY A 62 2.88 -3.05 9.52
N SER A 63 3.00 -1.85 10.09
CA SER A 63 2.71 -1.62 11.51
C SER A 63 2.09 -0.29 11.87
N THR A 64 2.15 0.75 11.03
CA THR A 64 1.69 2.08 11.45
C THR A 64 0.48 2.58 10.68
N THR A 65 -0.40 3.28 11.39
CA THR A 65 -1.56 3.96 10.86
C THR A 65 -1.26 5.39 10.39
N ASN A 66 -0.11 5.95 10.75
CA ASN A 66 0.28 7.32 10.40
C ASN A 66 1.35 7.34 9.30
N ALA A 67 1.20 6.48 8.34
CA ALA A 67 2.18 6.28 7.29
C ALA A 67 2.14 7.36 6.20
N ALA A 68 1.07 8.16 6.13
CA ALA A 68 0.90 9.20 5.11
C ALA A 68 2.08 10.17 5.02
N LYS A 69 2.61 10.58 6.16
CA LYS A 69 3.74 11.52 6.26
C LYS A 69 5.05 10.97 5.67
N TYR A 70 5.21 9.66 5.65
CA TYR A 70 6.45 9.00 5.22
C TYR A 70 6.25 8.14 3.96
N SER A 71 5.11 8.27 3.30
CA SER A 71 4.87 7.55 2.05
C SER A 71 5.76 8.10 0.93
N ALA A 72 6.08 7.25 -0.04
CA ALA A 72 6.87 7.67 -1.19
C ALA A 72 6.29 8.90 -1.91
N PRO A 73 4.97 8.99 -2.17
CA PRO A 73 4.37 10.19 -2.76
C PRO A 73 4.56 11.47 -1.95
N THR A 74 4.59 11.37 -0.62
CA THR A 74 4.86 12.54 0.24
C THR A 74 6.29 13.02 0.07
N ILE A 75 7.25 12.11 0.18
CA ILE A 75 8.68 12.41 0.03
C ILE A 75 8.98 12.99 -1.36
N GLU A 76 8.38 12.40 -2.40
CA GLU A 76 8.48 12.89 -3.77
C GLU A 76 7.96 14.32 -3.91
N SER A 77 6.77 14.59 -3.38
CA SER A 77 6.17 15.93 -3.43
C SER A 77 6.99 16.96 -2.66
N GLU A 78 7.56 16.61 -1.49
CA GLU A 78 8.46 17.46 -0.73
C GLU A 78 9.75 17.78 -1.51
N TYR A 79 10.33 16.77 -2.15
CA TYR A 79 11.52 16.94 -2.99
C TYR A 79 11.23 17.87 -4.18
N LEU A 80 10.13 17.65 -4.90
CA LEU A 80 9.73 18.48 -6.04
C LEU A 80 9.39 19.90 -5.62
N SER A 81 8.74 20.08 -4.48
CA SER A 81 8.51 21.41 -3.89
C SER A 81 9.82 22.15 -3.64
N SER A 82 10.83 21.45 -3.13
CA SER A 82 12.16 22.00 -2.93
C SER A 82 12.84 22.35 -4.24
N LEU A 83 12.81 21.42 -5.20
CA LEU A 83 13.46 21.57 -6.50
C LEU A 83 12.87 22.74 -7.32
N TRP A 84 11.57 22.90 -7.30
CA TRP A 84 10.86 23.94 -8.07
C TRP A 84 10.68 25.24 -7.30
N ASN A 85 11.05 25.28 -6.02
CA ASN A 85 10.78 26.37 -5.10
C ASN A 85 9.33 26.86 -5.21
N ALA A 86 8.39 25.94 -5.07
CA ALA A 86 6.97 26.17 -5.28
C ALA A 86 6.12 25.35 -4.33
N ASP A 87 4.93 25.87 -4.03
CA ASP A 87 3.91 25.13 -3.28
C ASP A 87 3.32 24.03 -4.18
N ILE A 88 3.17 22.85 -3.64
CA ILE A 88 2.66 21.68 -4.35
C ILE A 88 1.41 21.13 -3.66
N GLU A 89 0.36 20.95 -4.44
CA GLU A 89 -0.75 20.09 -4.05
C GLU A 89 -0.38 18.64 -4.32
N SER A 90 -0.15 17.88 -3.26
CA SER A 90 0.10 16.44 -3.32
C SER A 90 -1.22 15.70 -3.23
N VAL A 91 -1.57 14.96 -4.27
CA VAL A 91 -2.83 14.21 -4.38
C VAL A 91 -2.52 12.73 -4.43
N ARG A 92 -3.02 11.99 -3.45
CA ARG A 92 -2.83 10.55 -3.36
C ARG A 92 -4.16 9.83 -3.52
N ARG A 93 -4.23 8.89 -4.47
CA ARG A 93 -5.40 8.11 -4.86
C ARG A 93 -5.04 6.63 -4.86
N THR A 94 -5.14 6.01 -3.71
CA THR A 94 -4.67 4.65 -3.48
C THR A 94 -5.77 3.71 -3.02
N LYS A 95 -5.54 2.41 -3.15
CA LYS A 95 -6.44 1.36 -2.63
C LYS A 95 -5.60 0.19 -2.10
N SER A 96 -5.58 0.01 -0.79
CA SER A 96 -4.87 -1.12 -0.17
C SER A 96 -5.37 -2.46 -0.69
N GLY A 97 -4.44 -3.37 -0.96
CA GLY A 97 -4.73 -4.70 -1.48
C GLY A 97 -5.10 -4.74 -2.97
N ALA A 98 -5.10 -3.59 -3.65
CA ALA A 98 -5.45 -3.53 -5.07
C ALA A 98 -4.40 -4.22 -5.93
N VAL A 99 -4.84 -5.02 -6.88
CA VAL A 99 -4.03 -5.53 -8.00
C VAL A 99 -3.95 -4.48 -9.10
N ALA A 100 -3.07 -4.66 -10.07
CA ALA A 100 -2.84 -3.68 -11.14
C ALA A 100 -4.12 -3.30 -11.90
N SER A 101 -4.98 -4.27 -12.22
CA SER A 101 -6.26 -4.01 -12.89
C SER A 101 -7.21 -3.16 -12.05
N ASP A 102 -7.20 -3.33 -10.73
CA ASP A 102 -7.97 -2.51 -9.79
C ASP A 102 -7.47 -1.07 -9.74
N VAL A 103 -6.15 -0.88 -9.64
CA VAL A 103 -5.54 0.46 -9.68
C VAL A 103 -5.85 1.14 -11.01
N TYR A 104 -5.71 0.42 -12.11
CA TYR A 104 -6.02 0.95 -13.44
C TYR A 104 -7.49 1.40 -13.57
N ASN A 105 -8.43 0.49 -13.34
CA ASN A 105 -9.85 0.76 -13.59
C ASN A 105 -10.46 1.71 -12.56
N ASN A 106 -10.20 1.47 -11.27
CA ASN A 106 -10.90 2.14 -10.16
C ASN A 106 -10.18 3.40 -9.65
N LYS A 107 -8.92 3.63 -10.10
CA LYS A 107 -8.17 4.84 -9.74
C LYS A 107 -7.77 5.63 -10.97
N ILE A 108 -6.98 5.07 -11.87
CA ILE A 108 -6.45 5.81 -13.03
C ILE A 108 -7.59 6.23 -13.97
N VAL A 109 -8.41 5.29 -14.41
CA VAL A 109 -9.49 5.57 -15.37
C VAL A 109 -10.64 6.34 -14.70
N ALA A 110 -11.12 5.86 -13.55
CA ALA A 110 -12.27 6.45 -12.87
C ALA A 110 -11.98 7.87 -12.33
N GLU A 111 -10.74 8.14 -11.95
CA GLU A 111 -10.32 9.38 -11.31
C GLU A 111 -9.32 10.18 -12.17
N LYS A 112 -9.34 9.99 -13.49
CA LYS A 112 -8.43 10.63 -14.45
C LYS A 112 -8.42 12.16 -14.40
N SER A 113 -9.47 12.78 -13.89
CA SER A 113 -9.55 14.23 -13.75
C SER A 113 -8.42 14.82 -12.89
N TYR A 114 -7.90 14.06 -11.93
CA TYR A 114 -6.78 14.53 -11.12
C TYR A 114 -5.51 14.67 -11.96
N MET A 115 -5.19 13.68 -12.81
CA MET A 115 -4.01 13.75 -13.67
C MET A 115 -4.18 14.71 -14.85
N GLN A 116 -5.39 14.97 -15.29
CA GLN A 116 -5.71 15.84 -16.42
C GLN A 116 -5.83 17.33 -16.04
N ALA A 117 -5.78 17.64 -14.75
CA ALA A 117 -5.86 19.02 -14.31
C ALA A 117 -4.66 19.85 -14.82
N ALA A 118 -4.91 21.08 -15.25
CA ALA A 118 -3.89 21.95 -15.83
C ALA A 118 -2.71 22.23 -14.88
N SER A 119 -2.90 22.14 -13.59
CA SER A 119 -1.85 22.26 -12.57
C SER A 119 -0.99 21.01 -12.40
N THR A 120 -1.43 19.85 -12.88
CA THR A 120 -0.70 18.59 -12.72
C THR A 120 0.58 18.60 -13.55
N ARG A 121 1.70 18.32 -12.90
CA ARG A 121 3.04 18.28 -13.51
C ARG A 121 3.67 16.90 -13.47
N VAL A 122 3.35 16.13 -12.43
CA VAL A 122 3.87 14.77 -12.25
C VAL A 122 2.72 13.85 -11.89
N VAL A 123 2.73 12.67 -12.49
CA VAL A 123 1.83 11.56 -12.13
C VAL A 123 2.71 10.34 -11.92
N THR A 124 2.56 9.72 -10.76
CA THR A 124 3.28 8.49 -10.42
C THR A 124 2.34 7.34 -10.19
N PHE A 125 2.82 6.15 -10.48
CA PHE A 125 2.07 4.91 -10.37
C PHE A 125 2.87 3.87 -9.61
N GLU A 126 2.23 3.20 -8.67
CA GLU A 126 2.75 2.02 -8.02
C GLU A 126 1.66 0.95 -8.09
N MET A 127 1.99 -0.19 -8.68
CA MET A 127 1.07 -1.31 -8.86
C MET A 127 1.85 -2.61 -9.08
N CYS A 128 1.14 -3.73 -9.17
CA CYS A 128 1.68 -5.08 -9.37
C CYS A 128 2.23 -5.77 -8.11
N GLY A 129 2.44 -5.07 -7.00
CA GLY A 129 2.89 -5.71 -5.76
C GLY A 129 1.92 -6.77 -5.26
N ASN A 130 0.63 -6.45 -5.25
CA ASN A 130 -0.42 -7.39 -4.83
C ASN A 130 -0.68 -8.49 -5.85
N ASP A 131 -0.46 -8.24 -7.14
CA ASP A 131 -0.54 -9.28 -8.19
C ASP A 131 0.48 -10.39 -7.90
N GLY A 132 1.73 -10.00 -7.62
CA GLY A 132 2.77 -10.95 -7.23
C GLY A 132 2.47 -11.69 -5.92
N LEU A 133 1.94 -11.00 -4.91
CA LEU A 133 1.59 -11.61 -3.62
C LEU A 133 0.44 -12.61 -3.75
N GLN A 134 -0.59 -12.30 -4.53
CA GLN A 134 -1.74 -13.17 -4.75
C GLN A 134 -1.34 -14.37 -5.63
N ALA A 135 -0.60 -14.14 -6.70
CA ALA A 135 -0.07 -15.20 -7.55
C ALA A 135 0.86 -16.15 -6.77
N ARG A 136 1.71 -15.61 -5.87
CA ARG A 136 2.56 -16.41 -4.99
C ARG A 136 1.73 -17.33 -4.09
N SER A 137 0.62 -16.86 -3.53
CA SER A 137 -0.26 -17.68 -2.70
C SER A 137 -0.82 -18.86 -3.49
N SER A 138 -1.33 -18.61 -4.70
CA SER A 138 -1.84 -19.64 -5.61
C SER A 138 -0.74 -20.62 -6.04
N PHE A 139 0.46 -20.11 -6.33
CA PHE A 139 1.61 -20.93 -6.71
C PHE A 139 2.07 -21.85 -5.58
N LYS A 140 2.14 -21.35 -4.35
CA LYS A 140 2.54 -22.15 -3.17
C LYS A 140 1.52 -23.23 -2.79
N GLY A 141 0.25 -23.05 -3.18
CA GLY A 141 -0.81 -24.05 -2.95
C GLY A 141 -0.78 -25.23 -3.92
N GLN A 142 0.06 -25.19 -4.97
CA GLN A 142 0.15 -26.25 -5.95
C GLN A 142 0.86 -27.49 -5.39
N THR A 143 0.38 -28.67 -5.80
CA THR A 143 0.97 -29.96 -5.50
C THR A 143 1.33 -30.66 -6.82
N GLY A 144 2.49 -31.35 -6.87
CA GLY A 144 2.97 -32.00 -8.08
C GLY A 144 3.80 -31.06 -8.97
N THR A 145 3.53 -31.07 -10.26
CA THR A 145 4.23 -30.20 -11.23
C THR A 145 3.81 -28.75 -11.07
N CYS A 146 4.75 -27.85 -10.92
CA CYS A 146 4.49 -26.43 -10.80
C CYS A 146 3.89 -25.85 -12.10
N ASN A 147 2.80 -25.14 -11.97
CA ASN A 147 2.21 -24.37 -13.06
C ASN A 147 2.57 -22.89 -12.90
N TYR A 148 3.48 -22.41 -13.72
CA TYR A 148 3.98 -21.04 -13.68
C TYR A 148 3.01 -20.02 -14.30
N SER A 149 1.97 -20.45 -15.02
CA SER A 149 0.99 -19.54 -15.63
C SER A 149 0.20 -18.72 -14.60
N VAL A 150 0.18 -19.14 -13.34
CA VAL A 150 -0.46 -18.36 -12.25
C VAL A 150 0.35 -17.13 -11.86
N LEU A 151 1.58 -16.99 -12.38
CA LEU A 151 2.44 -15.83 -12.10
C LEU A 151 2.40 -14.78 -13.23
N THR A 152 1.70 -15.06 -14.31
CA THR A 152 1.47 -14.15 -15.43
C THR A 152 0.06 -13.60 -15.41
#